data_f24a2be978d31b8e6f35ff8f66b698f2
#
_entry.id   f24a2be978d31b8e6f35ff8f66b698f2
#
_cell.length_a   1.000
_cell.length_b   1.000
_cell.length_c   1.000
_cell.angle_alpha   90.00
_cell.angle_beta   90.00
_cell.angle_gamma   90.00
#
_symmetry.space_group_name_H-M   'P 1'
#
loop_
_entity.id
_entity.type
_entity.pdbx_description
1 polymer ?
#
loop_
_entity_poly.entity_id
_entity_poly.type
_entity_poly.pdbx_seq_one_letter_code
_entity_poly.pdbx_strand_id
1 'polypeptide(L)'
;MNEAMSPTISPTMSKASVSLDSLSESELDVLERKIAGKYMHMVPWGAVVWGIGNLIAWLALWPLVLMDIIPLWLGFILATLNVALSYLPSHEAQHNIIAGKGQPLRWLNELVGHLSTIPLVLPYRVLRYTHYEHHSHTNDPQLDPDYNIHANSGWHFLRKSIMNRQPESGSSGAYPEALKRTGN
;
A
#
# COMPACT_ATOMS: atom_id res chain seq x y z
N MET A 1 17.74 59.81 -42.25
CA MET A 1 18.41 58.56 -41.85
C MET A 1 18.36 58.52 -40.35
N ASN A 2 17.34 57.88 -39.75
CA ASN A 2 17.18 57.65 -38.34
C ASN A 2 17.10 56.17 -38.14
N GLU A 3 18.19 55.58 -37.64
CA GLU A 3 18.21 54.18 -37.18
C GLU A 3 17.53 54.10 -35.79
N ALA A 4 16.42 53.43 -35.76
CA ALA A 4 15.74 53.07 -34.50
C ALA A 4 16.47 51.91 -33.83
N MET A 5 17.15 52.19 -32.70
CA MET A 5 17.68 51.18 -31.80
C MET A 5 16.51 50.40 -31.14
N SER A 6 16.43 49.10 -31.46
CA SER A 6 15.55 48.14 -30.79
C SER A 6 16.14 47.76 -29.44
N PRO A 7 15.40 47.78 -28.34
CA PRO A 7 15.91 47.33 -27.06
C PRO A 7 15.91 45.81 -26.99
N THR A 8 17.10 45.23 -26.88
CA THR A 8 17.32 43.80 -26.59
C THR A 8 16.93 43.54 -25.15
N ILE A 9 15.77 42.88 -24.97
CA ILE A 9 15.35 42.39 -23.66
C ILE A 9 16.06 41.06 -23.43
N SER A 10 17.07 41.04 -22.59
CA SER A 10 17.70 39.82 -22.04
C SER A 10 16.79 39.21 -20.98
N PRO A 11 16.37 37.93 -21.10
CA PRO A 11 15.62 37.25 -20.04
C PRO A 11 16.60 36.58 -19.09
N THR A 12 17.25 37.32 -18.23
CA THR A 12 17.88 36.76 -17.03
C THR A 12 16.85 36.67 -15.92
N MET A 13 15.93 35.71 -16.02
CA MET A 13 15.18 35.24 -14.86
C MET A 13 16.12 34.39 -14.02
N SER A 14 16.76 34.96 -13.03
CA SER A 14 17.38 34.28 -11.91
C SER A 14 16.31 33.37 -11.28
N LYS A 15 16.49 32.04 -11.38
CA LYS A 15 15.75 31.09 -10.55
C LYS A 15 16.23 31.31 -9.11
N ALA A 16 15.55 32.18 -8.37
CA ALA A 16 15.73 32.26 -6.95
C ALA A 16 15.34 30.89 -6.36
N SER A 17 16.32 30.12 -5.91
CA SER A 17 16.09 28.93 -5.13
C SER A 17 15.52 29.34 -3.77
N VAL A 18 14.22 29.25 -3.62
CA VAL A 18 13.57 29.46 -2.31
C VAL A 18 14.06 28.32 -1.42
N SER A 19 14.70 28.66 -0.30
CA SER A 19 15.09 27.67 0.70
C SER A 19 13.82 27.11 1.35
N LEU A 20 13.70 25.79 1.42
CA LEU A 20 12.56 25.12 2.07
C LEU A 20 12.45 25.52 3.54
N ASP A 21 13.58 25.79 4.20
CA ASP A 21 13.66 26.19 5.61
C ASP A 21 13.07 27.59 5.89
N SER A 22 12.82 28.38 4.84
CA SER A 22 12.24 29.73 4.97
C SER A 22 10.72 29.75 4.79
N LEU A 23 10.10 28.62 4.46
CA LEU A 23 8.67 28.51 4.24
C LEU A 23 7.93 28.22 5.56
N SER A 24 6.76 28.82 5.73
CA SER A 24 5.83 28.45 6.78
C SER A 24 5.22 27.07 6.53
N GLU A 25 4.69 26.41 7.57
CA GLU A 25 4.03 25.09 7.44
C GLU A 25 2.89 25.13 6.40
N SER A 26 2.10 26.19 6.35
CA SER A 26 1.03 26.35 5.38
C SER A 26 1.53 26.48 3.93
N GLU A 27 2.68 27.11 3.71
CA GLU A 27 3.30 27.20 2.38
C GLU A 27 3.93 25.87 1.96
N LEU A 28 4.51 25.13 2.91
CA LEU A 28 4.99 23.77 2.68
C LEU A 28 3.85 22.84 2.29
N ASP A 29 2.73 22.85 2.99
CA ASP A 29 1.52 22.07 2.65
C ASP A 29 1.01 22.36 1.24
N VAL A 30 0.97 23.63 0.83
CA VAL A 30 0.56 24.02 -0.52
C VAL A 30 1.56 23.51 -1.56
N LEU A 31 2.86 23.63 -1.28
CA LEU A 31 3.92 23.15 -2.16
C LEU A 31 3.88 21.63 -2.30
N GLU A 32 3.73 20.89 -1.21
CA GLU A 32 3.60 19.43 -1.20
C GLU A 32 2.41 18.97 -2.02
N ARG A 33 1.22 19.57 -1.80
CA ARG A 33 0.02 19.25 -2.60
C ARG A 33 0.22 19.53 -4.08
N LYS A 34 0.92 20.61 -4.44
CA LYS A 34 1.23 20.96 -5.82
C LYS A 34 2.18 19.96 -6.46
N ILE A 35 3.19 19.51 -5.72
CA ILE A 35 4.13 18.48 -6.19
C ILE A 35 3.44 17.13 -6.29
N ALA A 36 2.75 16.71 -5.23
CA ALA A 36 1.99 15.44 -5.20
C ALA A 36 0.96 15.35 -6.33
N GLY A 37 0.26 16.46 -6.63
CA GLY A 37 -0.73 16.53 -7.70
C GLY A 37 -0.20 16.13 -9.08
N LYS A 38 1.10 16.24 -9.33
CA LYS A 38 1.72 15.78 -10.58
C LYS A 38 1.76 14.26 -10.69
N TYR A 39 1.76 13.56 -9.55
CA TYR A 39 1.91 12.10 -9.47
C TYR A 39 0.61 11.38 -9.11
N MET A 40 -0.38 12.09 -8.54
CA MET A 40 -1.65 11.51 -8.07
C MET A 40 -2.49 10.79 -9.12
N HIS A 41 -2.22 11.04 -10.41
CA HIS A 41 -2.97 10.43 -11.52
C HIS A 41 -2.13 9.45 -12.34
N MET A 42 -0.89 9.21 -11.92
CA MET A 42 -0.01 8.25 -12.59
C MET A 42 -0.29 6.84 -12.04
N VAL A 43 -0.56 5.91 -12.95
CA VAL A 43 -0.69 4.50 -12.57
C VAL A 43 0.67 3.96 -12.16
N PRO A 44 0.83 3.42 -10.94
CA PRO A 44 2.07 2.80 -10.50
C PRO A 44 2.20 1.40 -11.12
N TRP A 45 2.60 1.34 -12.38
CA TRP A 45 2.74 0.08 -13.13
C TRP A 45 3.62 -0.94 -12.43
N GLY A 46 4.60 -0.49 -11.62
CA GLY A 46 5.40 -1.38 -10.77
C GLY A 46 4.56 -2.21 -9.81
N ALA A 47 3.57 -1.60 -9.14
CA ALA A 47 2.66 -2.30 -8.24
C ALA A 47 1.73 -3.27 -8.99
N VAL A 48 1.27 -2.88 -10.19
CA VAL A 48 0.44 -3.73 -11.05
C VAL A 48 1.19 -4.97 -11.50
N VAL A 49 2.39 -4.78 -12.07
CA VAL A 49 3.24 -5.89 -12.54
C VAL A 49 3.64 -6.79 -11.38
N TRP A 50 3.97 -6.20 -10.23
CA TRP A 50 4.27 -6.96 -9.02
C TRP A 50 3.09 -7.82 -8.58
N GLY A 51 1.89 -7.25 -8.43
CA GLY A 51 0.71 -7.98 -7.96
C GLY A 51 0.36 -9.17 -8.86
N ILE A 52 0.35 -8.96 -10.17
CA ILE A 52 0.05 -10.02 -11.15
C ILE A 52 1.18 -11.03 -11.21
N GLY A 53 2.44 -10.58 -11.30
CA GLY A 53 3.62 -11.44 -11.37
C GLY A 53 3.80 -12.30 -10.13
N ASN A 54 3.52 -11.73 -8.95
CA ASN A 54 3.59 -12.45 -7.68
C ASN A 54 2.55 -13.59 -7.61
N LEU A 55 1.33 -13.38 -8.08
CA LEU A 55 0.33 -14.44 -8.18
C LEU A 55 0.75 -15.53 -9.16
N ILE A 56 1.27 -15.15 -10.35
CA ILE A 56 1.77 -16.11 -11.33
C ILE A 56 2.91 -16.95 -10.72
N ALA A 57 3.86 -16.32 -10.04
CA ALA A 57 4.94 -17.01 -9.36
C ALA A 57 4.42 -17.98 -8.28
N TRP A 58 3.44 -17.54 -7.48
CA TRP A 58 2.82 -18.41 -6.46
C TRP A 58 2.13 -19.62 -7.07
N LEU A 59 1.36 -19.42 -8.15
CA LEU A 59 0.72 -20.52 -8.87
C LEU A 59 1.72 -21.48 -9.50
N ALA A 60 2.85 -20.97 -10.01
CA ALA A 60 3.91 -21.77 -10.59
C ALA A 60 4.65 -22.65 -9.57
N LEU A 61 4.69 -22.28 -8.29
CA LEU A 61 5.31 -23.11 -7.25
C LEU A 61 4.62 -24.47 -7.09
N TRP A 62 3.30 -24.56 -7.31
CA TRP A 62 2.56 -25.80 -7.16
C TRP A 62 3.05 -26.90 -8.12
N PRO A 63 3.03 -26.72 -9.46
CA PRO A 63 3.56 -27.73 -10.35
C PRO A 63 5.05 -28.00 -10.14
N LEU A 64 5.86 -26.98 -9.81
CA LEU A 64 7.29 -27.16 -9.57
C LEU A 64 7.56 -28.14 -8.41
N VAL A 65 6.80 -28.03 -7.33
CA VAL A 65 6.92 -28.95 -6.19
C VAL A 65 6.28 -30.32 -6.48
N LEU A 66 5.09 -30.33 -7.11
CA LEU A 66 4.36 -31.58 -7.37
C LEU A 66 5.07 -32.47 -8.41
N MET A 67 5.86 -31.88 -9.29
CA MET A 67 6.67 -32.59 -10.28
C MET A 67 8.10 -32.88 -9.81
N ASP A 68 8.40 -32.65 -8.53
CA ASP A 68 9.74 -32.83 -7.92
C ASP A 68 10.85 -32.02 -8.59
N ILE A 69 10.53 -30.94 -9.31
CA ILE A 69 11.52 -30.03 -9.93
C ILE A 69 12.26 -29.24 -8.85
N ILE A 70 11.54 -28.83 -7.79
CA ILE A 70 12.14 -28.23 -6.59
C ILE A 70 11.69 -29.03 -5.35
N PRO A 71 12.57 -29.19 -4.34
CA PRO A 71 12.21 -29.90 -3.13
C PRO A 71 11.17 -29.13 -2.32
N LEU A 72 10.34 -29.81 -1.57
CA LEU A 72 9.24 -29.26 -0.78
C LEU A 72 9.69 -28.14 0.17
N TRP A 73 10.84 -28.29 0.84
CA TRP A 73 11.34 -27.28 1.76
C TRP A 73 11.66 -25.95 1.07
N LEU A 74 12.21 -26.01 -0.17
CA LEU A 74 12.48 -24.80 -0.96
C LEU A 74 11.17 -24.17 -1.44
N GLY A 75 10.22 -25.00 -1.92
CA GLY A 75 8.87 -24.54 -2.26
C GLY A 75 8.18 -23.84 -1.10
N PHE A 76 8.30 -24.36 0.13
CA PHE A 76 7.75 -23.74 1.33
C PHE A 76 8.37 -22.37 1.62
N ILE A 77 9.69 -22.23 1.55
CA ILE A 77 10.40 -20.95 1.74
C ILE A 77 9.93 -19.94 0.69
N LEU A 78 9.93 -20.32 -0.58
CA LEU A 78 9.53 -19.44 -1.68
C LEU A 78 8.06 -19.02 -1.57
N ALA A 79 7.17 -19.94 -1.20
CA ALA A 79 5.75 -19.63 -0.98
C ALA A 79 5.57 -18.67 0.19
N THR A 80 6.30 -18.84 1.30
CA THR A 80 6.25 -17.94 2.45
C THR A 80 6.68 -16.53 2.09
N LEU A 81 7.79 -16.39 1.37
CA LEU A 81 8.27 -15.09 0.87
C LEU A 81 7.27 -14.47 -0.09
N ASN A 82 6.73 -15.26 -1.01
CA ASN A 82 5.73 -14.80 -1.98
C ASN A 82 4.47 -14.29 -1.29
N VAL A 83 3.95 -15.03 -0.30
CA VAL A 83 2.78 -14.60 0.49
C VAL A 83 3.06 -13.28 1.21
N ALA A 84 4.22 -13.12 1.85
CA ALA A 84 4.60 -11.87 2.50
C ALA A 84 4.65 -10.69 1.50
N LEU A 85 5.20 -10.92 0.32
CA LEU A 85 5.31 -9.91 -0.74
C LEU A 85 3.96 -9.59 -1.42
N SER A 86 2.97 -10.48 -1.34
CA SER A 86 1.62 -10.26 -1.87
C SER A 86 0.87 -9.13 -1.19
N TYR A 87 1.20 -8.83 0.07
CA TYR A 87 0.52 -7.78 0.83
C TYR A 87 0.76 -6.39 0.22
N LEU A 88 1.96 -6.08 -0.26
CA LEU A 88 2.31 -4.76 -0.77
C LEU A 88 1.40 -4.26 -1.91
N PRO A 89 1.24 -4.96 -3.04
CA PRO A 89 0.34 -4.49 -4.10
C PRO A 89 -1.13 -4.51 -3.69
N SER A 90 -1.53 -5.40 -2.79
CA SER A 90 -2.86 -5.40 -2.18
C SER A 90 -3.09 -4.12 -1.36
N HIS A 91 -2.11 -3.70 -0.57
CA HIS A 91 -2.15 -2.48 0.24
C HIS A 91 -2.27 -1.23 -0.63
N GLU A 92 -1.48 -1.11 -1.69
CA GLU A 92 -1.60 -0.02 -2.68
C GLU A 92 -3.01 0.05 -3.27
N ALA A 93 -3.59 -1.11 -3.60
CA ALA A 93 -4.96 -1.18 -4.10
C ALA A 93 -6.00 -0.80 -3.03
N GLN A 94 -5.79 -1.13 -1.76
CA GLN A 94 -6.67 -0.73 -0.65
C GLN A 94 -6.76 0.80 -0.54
N HIS A 95 -5.65 1.50 -0.73
CA HIS A 95 -5.59 2.95 -0.75
C HIS A 95 -6.08 3.60 -2.07
N ASN A 96 -6.48 2.81 -3.05
CA ASN A 96 -6.86 3.27 -4.39
C ASN A 96 -5.72 4.01 -5.13
N ILE A 97 -4.47 3.70 -4.83
CA ILE A 97 -3.29 4.35 -5.43
C ILE A 97 -3.14 3.95 -6.90
N ILE A 98 -3.50 2.71 -7.27
CA ILE A 98 -3.41 2.24 -8.66
C ILE A 98 -4.37 3.03 -9.55
N ALA A 99 -5.62 3.20 -9.11
CA ALA A 99 -6.58 4.10 -9.76
C ALA A 99 -7.71 4.46 -8.78
N GLY A 100 -7.95 5.76 -8.62
CA GLY A 100 -8.98 6.31 -7.75
C GLY A 100 -10.40 6.22 -8.33
N LYS A 101 -11.38 6.63 -7.54
CA LYS A 101 -12.78 6.75 -8.00
C LYS A 101 -12.85 7.73 -9.17
N GLY A 102 -13.56 7.35 -10.23
CA GLY A 102 -13.75 8.17 -11.45
C GLY A 102 -12.59 8.09 -12.45
N GLN A 103 -11.50 7.40 -12.16
CA GLN A 103 -10.43 7.19 -13.12
C GLN A 103 -10.73 6.01 -14.07
N PRO A 104 -10.30 6.07 -15.35
CA PRO A 104 -10.61 5.04 -16.35
C PRO A 104 -10.15 3.62 -15.98
N LEU A 105 -9.03 3.50 -15.24
CA LEU A 105 -8.43 2.23 -14.86
C LEU A 105 -8.85 1.78 -13.45
N ARG A 106 -9.98 2.27 -12.92
CA ARG A 106 -10.49 1.85 -11.61
C ARG A 106 -10.65 0.32 -11.49
N TRP A 107 -11.06 -0.35 -12.55
CA TRP A 107 -11.16 -1.80 -12.60
C TRP A 107 -9.83 -2.51 -12.35
N LEU A 108 -8.70 -1.90 -12.80
CA LEU A 108 -7.36 -2.46 -12.60
C LEU A 108 -6.97 -2.43 -11.11
N ASN A 109 -7.36 -1.37 -10.38
CA ASN A 109 -7.15 -1.30 -8.93
C ASN A 109 -7.87 -2.45 -8.21
N GLU A 110 -9.14 -2.70 -8.54
CA GLU A 110 -9.92 -3.81 -7.96
C GLU A 110 -9.31 -5.16 -8.36
N LEU A 111 -8.91 -5.31 -9.62
CA LEU A 111 -8.28 -6.54 -10.10
C LEU A 111 -7.00 -6.86 -9.32
N VAL A 112 -6.06 -5.92 -9.24
CA VAL A 112 -4.80 -6.11 -8.52
C VAL A 112 -5.06 -6.40 -7.05
N GLY A 113 -5.99 -5.65 -6.41
CA GLY A 113 -6.37 -5.90 -5.03
C GLY A 113 -6.85 -7.32 -4.79
N HIS A 114 -7.77 -7.80 -5.61
CA HIS A 114 -8.30 -9.16 -5.50
C HIS A 114 -7.25 -10.23 -5.81
N LEU A 115 -6.47 -10.07 -6.89
CA LEU A 115 -5.46 -11.05 -7.27
C LEU A 115 -4.33 -11.16 -6.24
N SER A 116 -3.88 -10.04 -5.68
CA SER A 116 -2.81 -10.02 -4.68
C SER A 116 -3.22 -10.63 -3.34
N THR A 117 -4.52 -10.73 -3.06
CA THR A 117 -4.99 -11.32 -1.80
C THR A 117 -5.25 -12.84 -1.89
N ILE A 118 -5.19 -13.43 -3.09
CA ILE A 118 -5.34 -14.90 -3.26
C ILE A 118 -4.30 -15.68 -2.46
N PRO A 119 -2.98 -15.39 -2.56
CA PRO A 119 -1.97 -16.09 -1.77
C PRO A 119 -2.11 -15.88 -0.26
N LEU A 120 -2.70 -14.74 0.15
CA LEU A 120 -2.97 -14.41 1.55
C LEU A 120 -4.17 -15.20 2.12
N VAL A 121 -4.99 -15.79 1.26
CA VAL A 121 -6.28 -16.45 1.64
C VAL A 121 -7.18 -15.48 2.42
N LEU A 122 -7.19 -14.22 2.03
CA LEU A 122 -8.00 -13.17 2.67
C LEU A 122 -8.86 -12.45 1.62
N PRO A 123 -10.12 -12.15 1.92
CA PRO A 123 -10.97 -11.38 1.03
C PRO A 123 -10.50 -9.92 0.93
N TYR A 124 -10.19 -9.45 -0.28
CA TYR A 124 -9.70 -8.10 -0.51
C TYR A 124 -10.59 -7.00 0.11
N ARG A 125 -11.90 -7.11 -0.03
CA ARG A 125 -12.83 -6.12 0.52
C ARG A 125 -12.77 -6.05 2.04
N VAL A 126 -12.66 -7.20 2.70
CA VAL A 126 -12.52 -7.27 4.16
C VAL A 126 -11.24 -6.58 4.60
N LEU A 127 -10.09 -6.92 3.97
CA LEU A 127 -8.81 -6.26 4.25
C LEU A 127 -8.89 -4.74 4.07
N ARG A 128 -9.50 -4.29 2.98
CA ARG A 128 -9.62 -2.86 2.70
C ARG A 128 -10.45 -2.14 3.75
N TYR A 129 -11.56 -2.71 4.21
CA TYR A 129 -12.40 -2.09 5.23
C TYR A 129 -11.70 -2.05 6.59
N THR A 130 -11.10 -3.15 7.02
CA THR A 130 -10.38 -3.18 8.29
C THR A 130 -9.15 -2.27 8.26
N HIS A 131 -8.50 -2.12 7.11
CA HIS A 131 -7.39 -1.20 6.93
C HIS A 131 -7.82 0.28 7.04
N TYR A 132 -8.98 0.65 6.52
CA TYR A 132 -9.52 1.99 6.73
C TYR A 132 -9.92 2.23 8.18
N GLU A 133 -10.46 1.24 8.88
CA GLU A 133 -10.72 1.32 10.33
C GLU A 133 -9.42 1.50 11.11
N HIS A 134 -8.35 0.79 10.74
CA HIS A 134 -7.02 1.00 11.31
C HIS A 134 -6.54 2.45 11.13
N HIS A 135 -6.60 3.00 9.93
CA HIS A 135 -6.22 4.40 9.68
C HIS A 135 -7.06 5.42 10.45
N SER A 136 -8.34 5.12 10.65
CA SER A 136 -9.25 6.01 11.38
C SER A 136 -9.05 5.96 12.90
N HIS A 137 -8.51 4.86 13.42
CA HIS A 137 -8.40 4.60 14.85
C HIS A 137 -6.99 4.12 15.26
N THR A 138 -5.98 4.52 14.51
CA THR A 138 -4.58 4.06 14.71
C THR A 138 -4.15 4.16 16.17
N ASN A 139 -3.66 3.03 16.72
CA ASN A 139 -3.23 2.87 18.10
C ASN A 139 -4.34 2.97 19.17
N ASP A 140 -5.62 2.96 18.80
CA ASP A 140 -6.70 2.83 19.76
C ASP A 140 -6.82 1.36 20.22
N PRO A 141 -6.69 1.05 21.53
CA PRO A 141 -6.74 -0.33 22.01
C PRO A 141 -8.08 -1.04 21.80
N GLN A 142 -9.18 -0.29 21.58
CA GLN A 142 -10.53 -0.84 21.45
C GLN A 142 -11.04 -0.83 20.02
N LEU A 143 -10.62 0.14 19.22
CA LEU A 143 -11.19 0.39 17.89
C LEU A 143 -10.25 -0.02 16.75
N ASP A 144 -8.92 0.02 16.96
CA ASP A 144 -7.96 -0.35 15.95
C ASP A 144 -7.91 -1.87 15.74
N PRO A 145 -8.32 -2.41 14.58
CA PRO A 145 -8.26 -3.84 14.33
C PRO A 145 -6.83 -4.40 14.35
N ASP A 146 -5.83 -3.56 14.09
CA ASP A 146 -4.42 -3.96 14.06
C ASP A 146 -3.69 -3.71 15.40
N TYR A 147 -4.36 -3.17 16.42
CA TYR A 147 -3.75 -2.94 17.72
C TYR A 147 -3.13 -4.20 18.35
N ASN A 148 -3.62 -5.36 17.98
CA ASN A 148 -3.13 -6.65 18.46
C ASN A 148 -1.67 -6.93 18.11
N ILE A 149 -1.10 -6.25 17.13
CA ILE A 149 0.33 -6.35 16.79
C ILE A 149 1.22 -5.47 17.65
N HIS A 150 0.63 -4.56 18.46
CA HIS A 150 1.40 -3.71 19.38
C HIS A 150 2.20 -4.55 20.36
N ALA A 151 3.50 -4.33 20.42
CA ALA A 151 4.42 -5.11 21.27
C ALA A 151 5.56 -4.25 21.82
N ASN A 152 5.97 -4.52 23.05
CA ASN A 152 7.02 -3.78 23.76
C ASN A 152 8.44 -4.34 23.50
N SER A 153 8.55 -5.47 22.81
CA SER A 153 9.82 -6.10 22.44
C SER A 153 9.64 -7.10 21.29
N GLY A 154 10.73 -7.45 20.61
CA GLY A 154 10.69 -8.45 19.53
C GLY A 154 10.17 -9.82 20.00
N TRP A 155 10.55 -10.26 21.21
CA TRP A 155 10.02 -11.49 21.79
C TRP A 155 8.53 -11.41 22.11
N HIS A 156 8.07 -10.27 22.62
CA HIS A 156 6.64 -10.04 22.86
C HIS A 156 5.86 -10.07 21.54
N PHE A 157 6.41 -9.45 20.48
CA PHE A 157 5.81 -9.50 19.13
C PHE A 157 5.67 -10.94 18.64
N LEU A 158 6.74 -11.74 18.67
CA LEU A 158 6.71 -13.14 18.23
C LEU A 158 5.67 -13.96 19.01
N ARG A 159 5.68 -13.82 20.34
CA ARG A 159 4.71 -14.51 21.19
C ARG A 159 3.28 -14.12 20.85
N LYS A 160 2.99 -12.83 20.73
CA LYS A 160 1.66 -12.33 20.34
C LYS A 160 1.25 -12.83 18.96
N SER A 161 2.13 -12.80 17.98
CA SER A 161 1.85 -13.26 16.62
C SER A 161 1.44 -14.74 16.57
N ILE A 162 1.99 -15.55 17.48
CA ILE A 162 1.62 -16.97 17.60
C ILE A 162 0.31 -17.12 18.38
N MET A 163 0.19 -16.45 19.53
CA MET A 163 -0.95 -16.62 20.45
C MET A 163 -2.23 -15.96 19.92
N ASN A 164 -2.13 -14.80 19.28
CA ASN A 164 -3.29 -14.07 18.77
C ASN A 164 -4.02 -14.78 17.62
N ARG A 165 -3.41 -15.79 17.04
CA ARG A 165 -4.05 -16.64 16.01
C ARG A 165 -4.88 -17.77 16.61
N GLN A 166 -4.86 -17.92 17.95
CA GLN A 166 -5.67 -18.90 18.64
C GLN A 166 -7.13 -18.37 18.78
N PRO A 167 -8.14 -19.20 18.51
CA PRO A 167 -9.57 -18.80 18.60
C PRO A 167 -9.99 -18.24 19.96
N GLU A 168 -9.29 -18.62 21.01
CA GLU A 168 -9.61 -18.27 22.40
C GLU A 168 -8.90 -17.01 22.92
N SER A 169 -8.03 -16.40 22.11
CA SER A 169 -7.15 -15.31 22.59
C SER A 169 -7.85 -13.97 22.85
N GLY A 170 -9.15 -13.86 22.60
CA GLY A 170 -9.93 -12.63 22.84
C GLY A 170 -9.53 -11.42 21.97
N SER A 171 -8.41 -11.52 21.27
CA SER A 171 -7.85 -10.45 20.43
C SER A 171 -8.57 -10.33 19.08
N SER A 172 -9.44 -11.27 18.74
CA SER A 172 -10.26 -11.22 17.53
C SER A 172 -11.46 -10.25 17.64
N GLY A 173 -11.67 -9.62 18.81
CA GLY A 173 -12.83 -8.75 19.05
C GLY A 173 -12.84 -7.50 18.20
N ALA A 174 -11.70 -6.85 18.03
CA ALA A 174 -11.62 -5.61 17.26
C ALA A 174 -11.90 -5.81 15.76
N TYR A 175 -11.47 -6.92 15.18
CA TYR A 175 -11.65 -7.22 13.77
C TYR A 175 -13.13 -7.49 13.38
N PRO A 176 -13.87 -8.40 14.05
CA PRO A 176 -15.30 -8.57 13.80
C PRO A 176 -16.10 -7.30 14.07
N GLU A 177 -15.70 -6.52 15.07
CA GLU A 177 -16.40 -5.28 15.42
C GLU A 177 -16.16 -4.19 14.36
N ALA A 178 -14.95 -4.10 13.81
CA ALA A 178 -14.64 -3.23 12.68
C ALA A 178 -15.48 -3.62 11.44
N LEU A 179 -15.63 -4.90 11.14
CA LEU A 179 -16.48 -5.37 10.04
C LEU A 179 -17.94 -4.99 10.24
N LYS A 180 -18.49 -5.14 11.45
CA LYS A 180 -19.86 -4.71 11.74
C LYS A 180 -20.05 -3.21 11.56
N ARG A 181 -19.08 -2.39 12.00
CA ARG A 181 -19.12 -0.92 11.81
C ARG A 181 -19.10 -0.52 10.34
N THR A 182 -18.45 -1.29 9.49
CA THR A 182 -18.38 -1.03 8.04
C THR A 182 -19.63 -1.53 7.28
N GLY A 183 -20.57 -2.18 7.95
CA GLY A 183 -21.81 -2.67 7.35
C GLY A 183 -21.65 -3.95 6.52
N ASN A 184 -20.61 -4.75 6.80
CA ASN A 184 -20.32 -6.02 6.14
C ASN A 184 -20.49 -7.21 7.09
#